data_4d42c6b2cf79275a3adca9710854676f
#
_entry.id   4d42c6b2cf79275a3adca9710854676f
#
_cell.length_a   1.000
_cell.length_b   1.000
_cell.length_c   1.000
_cell.angle_alpha   90.00
_cell.angle_beta   90.00
_cell.angle_gamma   90.00
#
_symmetry.space_group_name_H-M   'P 1'
#
loop_
_entity.id
_entity.type
_entity.pdbx_description
1 polymer ?
#
loop_
_entity_poly.entity_id
_entity_poly.type
_entity_poly.pdbx_seq_one_letter_code
_entity_poly.pdbx_strand_id
1 'polypeptide(L)'
;MKKGLGKIRKIKKKHIFLALLAVIVLGGLAKAYSAWVGTTRIAFLNYQAIALGQISHANDNAMIKLSEITTDDFDHLDDYDMIIVNGMGLRIDENQRKQLEEASYKVPTLTHAATNPANNIVSVDNFDADYLMQYIENGSKKNYHSMLAYIRKFIDGKKFMAPEPERVNERPDYLLTHFDPKDEKGDELGFNSIREYNAFLAKNGLYKEGAPTILLTGFMGAAPDMEKAFEKKGFMVYRINQLQSFIAGHHADSIQANAVVNMAHGRLGDYFVEFLKQKNIKIRRAH
;
A
#
# COMPACT_ATOMS: atom_id res chain seq x y z
N MET A 1 26.16 13.39 -72.72
CA MET A 1 25.25 13.28 -71.56
C MET A 1 25.92 13.89 -70.36
N LYS A 2 25.58 15.13 -69.99
CA LYS A 2 26.07 15.80 -68.76
C LYS A 2 24.95 15.69 -67.71
N LYS A 3 25.14 14.85 -66.68
CA LYS A 3 24.24 14.76 -65.54
C LYS A 3 24.37 16.04 -64.68
N GLY A 4 23.25 16.71 -64.47
CA GLY A 4 23.17 17.89 -63.67
C GLY A 4 23.48 17.61 -62.20
N LEU A 5 24.53 18.24 -61.72
CA LEU A 5 24.77 18.37 -60.29
C LEU A 5 23.67 19.24 -59.67
N GLY A 6 22.83 18.62 -58.83
CA GLY A 6 21.80 19.32 -58.09
C GLY A 6 22.42 20.43 -57.23
N LYS A 7 21.95 21.64 -57.36
CA LYS A 7 22.29 22.81 -56.54
C LYS A 7 21.99 22.50 -55.09
N ILE A 8 23.02 22.23 -54.28
CA ILE A 8 22.93 22.23 -52.82
C ILE A 8 22.55 23.65 -52.42
N ARG A 9 21.29 23.85 -52.03
CA ARG A 9 20.77 25.13 -51.53
C ARG A 9 21.55 25.50 -50.28
N LYS A 10 22.40 26.53 -50.34
CA LYS A 10 23.13 27.07 -49.16
C LYS A 10 22.09 27.47 -48.12
N ILE A 11 21.95 26.70 -47.07
CA ILE A 11 21.10 27.00 -45.92
C ILE A 11 21.63 28.30 -45.31
N LYS A 12 20.83 29.38 -45.28
CA LYS A 12 21.26 30.66 -44.70
C LYS A 12 21.49 30.47 -43.20
N LYS A 13 22.57 31.02 -42.67
CA LYS A 13 22.94 30.95 -41.23
C LYS A 13 21.75 31.26 -40.31
N LYS A 14 20.86 32.16 -40.74
CA LYS A 14 19.62 32.50 -40.05
C LYS A 14 18.67 31.30 -39.86
N HIS A 15 18.57 30.40 -40.83
CA HIS A 15 17.72 29.21 -40.70
C HIS A 15 18.30 28.17 -39.76
N ILE A 16 19.65 28.04 -39.73
CA ILE A 16 20.35 27.18 -38.75
C ILE A 16 20.11 27.69 -37.33
N PHE A 17 20.27 29.02 -37.14
CA PHE A 17 20.02 29.64 -35.83
C PHE A 17 18.57 29.44 -35.36
N LEU A 18 17.58 29.67 -36.24
CA LEU A 18 16.16 29.44 -35.91
C LEU A 18 15.85 27.97 -35.59
N ALA A 19 16.48 27.02 -36.31
CA ALA A 19 16.33 25.60 -36.04
C ALA A 19 16.93 25.23 -34.66
N LEU A 20 18.10 25.74 -34.33
CA LEU A 20 18.72 25.53 -33.00
C LEU A 20 17.87 26.14 -31.88
N LEU A 21 17.36 27.34 -32.07
CA LEU A 21 16.47 27.98 -31.10
C LEU A 21 15.20 27.16 -30.90
N ALA A 22 14.59 26.69 -32.00
CA ALA A 22 13.40 25.82 -31.91
C ALA A 22 13.69 24.52 -31.13
N VAL A 23 14.85 23.89 -31.36
CA VAL A 23 15.25 22.68 -30.61
C VAL A 23 15.40 22.99 -29.12
N ILE A 24 16.04 24.12 -28.77
CA ILE A 24 16.21 24.53 -27.37
C ILE A 24 14.85 24.80 -26.70
N VAL A 25 13.95 25.52 -27.39
CA VAL A 25 12.60 25.82 -26.88
C VAL A 25 11.79 24.53 -26.71
N LEU A 26 11.77 23.65 -27.71
CA LEU A 26 11.08 22.37 -27.64
C LEU A 26 11.65 21.47 -26.54
N GLY A 27 12.97 21.42 -26.40
CA GLY A 27 13.63 20.69 -25.31
C GLY A 27 13.27 21.25 -23.94
N GLY A 28 13.24 22.58 -23.79
CA GLY A 28 12.80 23.25 -22.58
C GLY A 28 11.34 22.98 -22.24
N LEU A 29 10.46 23.02 -23.24
CA LEU A 29 9.03 22.69 -23.06
C LEU A 29 8.82 21.22 -22.70
N ALA A 30 9.55 20.30 -23.33
CA ALA A 30 9.49 18.87 -23.02
C ALA A 30 9.96 18.61 -21.58
N LYS A 31 11.04 19.26 -21.15
CA LYS A 31 11.54 19.15 -19.76
C LYS A 31 10.55 19.73 -18.76
N ALA A 32 9.97 20.90 -19.03
CA ALA A 32 8.95 21.50 -18.18
C ALA A 32 7.69 20.62 -18.09
N TYR A 33 7.25 20.06 -19.23
CA TYR A 33 6.15 19.12 -19.26
C TYR A 33 6.43 17.88 -18.41
N SER A 34 7.60 17.26 -18.59
CA SER A 34 8.01 16.09 -17.80
C SER A 34 8.06 16.42 -16.30
N ALA A 35 8.61 17.58 -15.94
CA ALA A 35 8.73 18.00 -14.55
C ALA A 35 7.39 18.32 -13.86
N TRP A 36 6.37 18.76 -14.61
CA TRP A 36 5.10 19.20 -14.01
C TRP A 36 3.93 18.26 -14.25
N VAL A 37 3.94 17.57 -15.38
CA VAL A 37 2.82 16.76 -15.89
C VAL A 37 3.16 15.28 -15.93
N GLY A 38 4.44 14.93 -16.05
CA GLY A 38 4.89 13.56 -16.24
C GLY A 38 4.34 12.56 -15.22
N THR A 39 4.44 11.29 -15.55
CA THR A 39 4.04 10.18 -14.66
C THR A 39 4.99 10.08 -13.47
N THR A 40 4.46 9.84 -12.28
CA THR A 40 5.22 9.46 -11.07
C THR A 40 5.34 7.95 -11.01
N ARG A 41 6.55 7.42 -10.99
CA ARG A 41 6.85 5.99 -10.95
C ARG A 41 7.39 5.62 -9.58
N ILE A 42 6.70 4.78 -8.85
CA ILE A 42 7.05 4.36 -7.49
C ILE A 42 7.38 2.88 -7.49
N ALA A 43 8.58 2.55 -7.08
CA ALA A 43 9.03 1.17 -6.90
C ALA A 43 8.83 0.71 -5.46
N PHE A 44 8.41 -0.52 -5.29
CA PHE A 44 8.24 -1.20 -4.00
C PHE A 44 9.15 -2.43 -3.95
N LEU A 45 10.14 -2.42 -3.06
CA LEU A 45 11.07 -3.52 -2.86
C LEU A 45 10.69 -4.34 -1.63
N ASN A 46 10.67 -5.67 -1.77
CA ASN A 46 10.38 -6.62 -0.68
C ASN A 46 9.00 -6.42 -0.04
N TYR A 47 8.02 -6.06 -0.84
CA TYR A 47 6.63 -5.99 -0.40
C TYR A 47 5.91 -7.31 -0.63
N GLN A 48 5.07 -7.69 0.32
CA GLN A 48 4.17 -8.83 0.12
C GLN A 48 3.04 -8.45 -0.85
N ALA A 49 2.63 -9.39 -1.70
CA ALA A 49 1.59 -9.17 -2.71
C ALA A 49 0.29 -8.59 -2.13
N ILE A 50 -0.08 -8.99 -0.89
CA ILE A 50 -1.28 -8.45 -0.20
C ILE A 50 -1.11 -6.96 0.11
N ALA A 51 0.02 -6.56 0.67
CA ALA A 51 0.29 -5.15 1.02
C ALA A 51 0.37 -4.28 -0.24
N LEU A 52 1.06 -4.75 -1.26
CA LEU A 52 1.14 -4.04 -2.54
C LEU A 52 -0.23 -3.96 -3.23
N GLY A 53 -1.04 -5.02 -3.13
CA GLY A 53 -2.41 -5.04 -3.61
C GLY A 53 -3.28 -3.96 -2.97
N GLN A 54 -3.15 -3.74 -1.66
CA GLN A 54 -3.87 -2.68 -0.93
C GLN A 54 -3.46 -1.28 -1.39
N ILE A 55 -2.14 -1.05 -1.54
CA ILE A 55 -1.61 0.23 -2.05
C ILE A 55 -2.09 0.45 -3.49
N SER A 56 -2.03 -0.57 -4.32
CA SER A 56 -2.50 -0.51 -5.70
C SER A 56 -4.01 -0.22 -5.78
N HIS A 57 -4.80 -0.82 -4.89
CA HIS A 57 -6.25 -0.58 -4.82
C HIS A 57 -6.59 0.85 -4.34
N ALA A 58 -5.71 1.47 -3.57
CA ALA A 58 -5.84 2.86 -3.16
C ALA A 58 -5.42 3.86 -4.25
N ASN A 59 -4.73 3.40 -5.29
CA ASN A 59 -4.28 4.26 -6.39
C ASN A 59 -5.40 4.46 -7.41
N ASP A 60 -6.06 5.59 -7.37
CA ASP A 60 -7.05 6.05 -8.37
C ASP A 60 -6.46 7.07 -9.36
N ASN A 61 -5.18 7.40 -9.23
CA ASN A 61 -4.50 8.39 -10.04
C ASN A 61 -3.77 7.76 -11.23
N ALA A 62 -4.28 7.97 -12.44
CA ALA A 62 -3.68 7.44 -13.68
C ALA A 62 -2.24 7.94 -13.95
N MET A 63 -1.83 9.05 -13.30
CA MET A 63 -0.49 9.60 -13.41
C MET A 63 0.51 8.99 -12.40
N ILE A 64 0.09 8.05 -11.57
CA ILE A 64 0.96 7.32 -10.64
C ILE A 64 1.03 5.87 -11.09
N LYS A 65 2.24 5.38 -11.31
CA LYS A 65 2.53 3.98 -11.64
C LYS A 65 3.29 3.32 -10.51
N LEU A 66 2.79 2.17 -10.09
CA LEU A 66 3.38 1.36 -9.04
C LEU A 66 4.05 0.14 -9.68
N SER A 67 5.24 -0.18 -9.22
CA SER A 67 5.99 -1.36 -9.67
C SER A 67 6.48 -2.13 -8.47
N GLU A 68 6.23 -3.43 -8.43
CA GLU A 68 6.97 -4.34 -7.58
C GLU A 68 8.34 -4.56 -8.23
N ILE A 69 9.40 -4.44 -7.45
CA ILE A 69 10.76 -4.71 -7.90
C ILE A 69 11.41 -5.77 -7.00
N THR A 70 12.28 -6.54 -7.61
CA THR A 70 13.10 -7.55 -6.96
C THR A 70 14.57 -7.16 -7.02
N THR A 71 15.43 -7.96 -6.43
CA THR A 71 16.88 -7.76 -6.51
C THR A 71 17.44 -7.91 -7.92
N ASP A 72 16.70 -8.53 -8.83
CA ASP A 72 17.09 -8.67 -10.24
C ASP A 72 16.87 -7.37 -11.03
N ASP A 73 16.10 -6.42 -10.48
CA ASP A 73 15.77 -5.15 -11.13
C ASP A 73 16.71 -4.00 -10.73
N PHE A 74 17.78 -4.27 -9.97
CA PHE A 74 18.66 -3.23 -9.41
C PHE A 74 19.43 -2.43 -10.46
N ASP A 75 19.59 -2.93 -11.66
CA ASP A 75 20.19 -2.18 -12.77
C ASP A 75 19.27 -1.04 -13.31
N HIS A 76 18.01 -1.02 -12.89
CA HIS A 76 16.98 -0.09 -13.36
C HIS A 76 16.38 0.80 -12.25
N LEU A 77 17.04 0.90 -11.09
CA LEU A 77 16.53 1.72 -9.97
C LEU A 77 16.42 3.21 -10.33
N ASP A 78 17.26 3.71 -11.22
CA ASP A 78 17.24 5.09 -11.72
C ASP A 78 16.00 5.42 -12.59
N ASP A 79 15.21 4.42 -12.96
CA ASP A 79 13.99 4.61 -13.76
C ASP A 79 12.79 5.07 -12.93
N TYR A 80 12.91 5.10 -11.61
CA TYR A 80 11.84 5.46 -10.69
C TYR A 80 11.98 6.89 -10.16
N ASP A 81 10.87 7.45 -9.71
CA ASP A 81 10.81 8.76 -9.07
C ASP A 81 10.79 8.65 -7.54
N MET A 82 10.54 7.44 -7.01
CA MET A 82 10.61 7.07 -5.59
C MET A 82 10.79 5.57 -5.43
N ILE A 83 11.60 5.16 -4.44
CA ILE A 83 11.76 3.76 -4.05
C ILE A 83 11.33 3.61 -2.58
N ILE A 84 10.41 2.69 -2.31
CA ILE A 84 9.97 2.35 -0.96
C ILE A 84 10.39 0.91 -0.68
N VAL A 85 11.14 0.72 0.39
CA VAL A 85 11.75 -0.56 0.76
C VAL A 85 11.13 -1.06 2.07
N ASN A 86 10.56 -2.24 2.04
CA ASN A 86 10.26 -2.96 3.28
C ASN A 86 11.50 -3.72 3.75
N GLY A 87 12.18 -3.19 4.75
CA GLY A 87 13.41 -3.76 5.27
C GLY A 87 13.23 -5.01 6.14
N MET A 88 11.98 -5.40 6.44
CA MET A 88 11.70 -6.58 7.25
C MET A 88 12.08 -7.86 6.51
N GLY A 89 13.11 -8.55 7.01
CA GLY A 89 13.60 -9.77 6.40
C GLY A 89 14.25 -9.60 5.02
N LEU A 90 14.52 -8.37 4.58
CA LEU A 90 15.19 -8.08 3.31
C LEU A 90 16.58 -8.73 3.28
N ARG A 91 16.80 -9.57 2.26
CA ARG A 91 18.07 -10.25 2.02
C ARG A 91 18.66 -9.72 0.74
N ILE A 92 19.67 -8.88 0.87
CA ILE A 92 20.48 -8.35 -0.22
C ILE A 92 21.96 -8.56 0.13
N ASP A 93 22.75 -8.83 -0.87
CA ASP A 93 24.20 -8.92 -0.72
C ASP A 93 24.86 -7.52 -0.71
N GLU A 94 26.18 -7.49 -0.51
CA GLU A 94 26.96 -6.25 -0.42
C GLU A 94 26.88 -5.42 -1.71
N ASN A 95 26.90 -6.09 -2.87
CA ASN A 95 26.85 -5.40 -4.16
C ASN A 95 25.47 -4.80 -4.42
N GLN A 96 24.42 -5.55 -4.13
CA GLN A 96 23.02 -5.09 -4.23
C GLN A 96 22.76 -3.92 -3.28
N ARG A 97 23.27 -3.99 -2.04
CA ARG A 97 23.16 -2.88 -1.10
C ARG A 97 23.83 -1.62 -1.64
N LYS A 98 25.04 -1.76 -2.18
CA LYS A 98 25.77 -0.65 -2.79
C LYS A 98 25.02 -0.05 -3.99
N GLN A 99 24.42 -0.88 -4.85
CA GLN A 99 23.60 -0.40 -5.96
C GLN A 99 22.38 0.40 -5.45
N LEU A 100 21.69 -0.06 -4.39
CA LEU A 100 20.57 0.65 -3.80
C LEU A 100 21.03 1.97 -3.13
N GLU A 101 22.17 1.98 -2.45
CA GLU A 101 22.79 3.20 -1.90
C GLU A 101 23.14 4.19 -3.02
N GLU A 102 23.78 3.76 -4.09
CA GLU A 102 24.14 4.61 -5.24
C GLU A 102 22.88 5.18 -5.92
N ALA A 103 21.83 4.36 -6.09
CA ALA A 103 20.55 4.82 -6.62
C ALA A 103 19.89 5.87 -5.70
N SER A 104 20.00 5.71 -4.39
CA SER A 104 19.42 6.63 -3.41
C SER A 104 19.96 8.05 -3.47
N TYR A 105 21.15 8.28 -4.05
CA TYR A 105 21.66 9.62 -4.31
C TYR A 105 20.94 10.37 -5.44
N LYS A 106 20.19 9.64 -6.28
CA LYS A 106 19.48 10.20 -7.43
C LYS A 106 17.95 10.08 -7.29
N VAL A 107 17.51 8.97 -6.70
CA VAL A 107 16.10 8.63 -6.53
C VAL A 107 15.76 8.65 -5.04
N PRO A 108 14.82 9.48 -4.60
CA PRO A 108 14.34 9.48 -3.23
C PRO A 108 13.97 8.05 -2.78
N THR A 109 14.60 7.60 -1.70
CA THR A 109 14.46 6.23 -1.19
C THR A 109 14.07 6.26 0.28
N LEU A 110 13.11 5.44 0.66
CA LEU A 110 12.66 5.26 2.03
C LEU A 110 12.64 3.79 2.40
N THR A 111 13.49 3.36 3.32
CA THR A 111 13.38 2.05 3.95
C THR A 111 12.60 2.15 5.25
N HIS A 112 11.62 1.29 5.43
CA HIS A 112 10.92 1.12 6.70
C HIS A 112 11.10 -0.29 7.26
N ALA A 113 10.91 -0.47 8.57
CA ALA A 113 10.97 -1.75 9.28
C ALA A 113 12.27 -2.55 9.05
N ALA A 114 13.41 -1.89 8.89
CA ALA A 114 14.69 -2.53 8.64
C ALA A 114 15.09 -3.45 9.82
N THR A 115 15.13 -4.77 9.59
CA THR A 115 15.63 -5.75 10.55
C THR A 115 17.16 -5.83 10.58
N ASN A 116 17.81 -5.49 9.47
CA ASN A 116 19.25 -5.26 9.38
C ASN A 116 19.51 -3.76 9.25
N PRO A 117 20.19 -3.11 10.24
CA PRO A 117 20.48 -1.68 10.17
C PRO A 117 21.26 -1.25 8.93
N ALA A 118 22.10 -2.13 8.36
CA ALA A 118 22.84 -1.85 7.14
C ALA A 118 21.94 -1.67 5.90
N ASN A 119 20.72 -2.17 5.94
CA ASN A 119 19.73 -2.03 4.87
C ASN A 119 18.80 -0.82 5.08
N ASN A 120 19.03 -0.01 6.12
CA ASN A 120 18.22 1.17 6.40
C ASN A 120 18.70 2.36 5.57
N ILE A 121 18.30 2.40 4.31
CA ILE A 121 18.66 3.46 3.36
C ILE A 121 17.50 4.45 3.28
N VAL A 122 17.75 5.69 3.70
CA VAL A 122 16.75 6.78 3.67
C VAL A 122 17.44 8.01 3.06
N SER A 123 16.96 8.46 1.91
CA SER A 123 17.47 9.64 1.21
C SER A 123 16.46 10.77 1.03
N VAL A 124 15.18 10.53 1.40
CA VAL A 124 14.21 11.60 1.59
C VAL A 124 14.55 12.40 2.85
N ASP A 125 14.16 13.68 2.93
CA ASP A 125 14.41 14.44 4.14
C ASP A 125 13.63 13.88 5.35
N ASN A 126 14.05 14.22 6.55
CA ASN A 126 13.50 13.63 7.77
C ASN A 126 11.99 13.90 7.93
N PHE A 127 11.52 15.09 7.54
CA PHE A 127 10.11 15.45 7.65
C PHE A 127 9.26 14.61 6.70
N ASP A 128 9.71 14.47 5.45
CA ASP A 128 9.03 13.64 4.45
C ASP A 128 9.07 12.16 4.84
N ALA A 129 10.20 11.68 5.36
CA ALA A 129 10.34 10.31 5.84
C ALA A 129 9.35 10.00 6.96
N ASP A 130 9.30 10.84 7.99
CA ASP A 130 8.38 10.69 9.13
C ASP A 130 6.92 10.70 8.67
N TYR A 131 6.57 11.58 7.72
CA TYR A 131 5.22 11.69 7.22
C TYR A 131 4.80 10.47 6.39
N LEU A 132 5.68 9.99 5.52
CA LEU A 132 5.46 8.76 4.74
C LEU A 132 5.37 7.52 5.66
N MET A 133 6.21 7.45 6.70
CA MET A 133 6.17 6.38 7.68
C MET A 133 4.81 6.31 8.39
N GLN A 134 4.25 7.45 8.81
CA GLN A 134 2.93 7.50 9.44
C GLN A 134 1.83 6.94 8.52
N TYR A 135 1.85 7.25 7.21
CA TYR A 135 0.90 6.66 6.27
C TYR A 135 1.07 5.14 6.14
N ILE A 136 2.31 4.64 6.13
CA ILE A 136 2.62 3.20 6.02
C ILE A 136 2.18 2.46 7.28
N GLU A 137 2.51 2.97 8.46
CA GLU A 137 2.19 2.37 9.76
C GLU A 137 0.68 2.33 10.03
N ASN A 138 -0.03 3.37 9.64
CA ASN A 138 -1.48 3.45 9.76
C ASN A 138 -2.21 2.95 8.50
N GLY A 139 -1.61 2.05 7.75
CA GLY A 139 -2.06 1.59 6.44
C GLY A 139 -3.56 1.37 6.31
N SER A 140 -4.20 2.20 5.51
CA SER A 140 -5.59 2.13 5.11
C SER A 140 -5.72 2.63 3.68
N LYS A 141 -6.85 2.43 3.04
CA LYS A 141 -7.05 2.94 1.68
C LYS A 141 -6.85 4.46 1.60
N LYS A 142 -7.40 5.21 2.57
CA LYS A 142 -7.25 6.68 2.62
C LYS A 142 -5.80 7.09 2.84
N ASN A 143 -5.10 6.43 3.76
CA ASN A 143 -3.70 6.73 4.04
C ASN A 143 -2.81 6.40 2.84
N TYR A 144 -3.02 5.26 2.19
CA TYR A 144 -2.26 4.91 0.97
C TYR A 144 -2.57 5.87 -0.19
N HIS A 145 -3.84 6.26 -0.39
CA HIS A 145 -4.20 7.28 -1.38
C HIS A 145 -3.45 8.59 -1.11
N SER A 146 -3.47 9.06 0.15
CA SER A 146 -2.78 10.29 0.56
C SER A 146 -1.26 10.18 0.48
N MET A 147 -0.68 9.02 0.82
CA MET A 147 0.74 8.73 0.64
C MET A 147 1.16 8.89 -0.84
N LEU A 148 0.41 8.30 -1.75
CA LEU A 148 0.68 8.37 -3.18
C LEU A 148 0.55 9.81 -3.71
N ALA A 149 -0.47 10.54 -3.26
CA ALA A 149 -0.64 11.96 -3.56
C ALA A 149 0.53 12.80 -3.02
N TYR A 150 0.98 12.52 -1.79
CA TYR A 150 2.13 13.17 -1.15
C TYR A 150 3.40 12.96 -1.96
N ILE A 151 3.70 11.70 -2.31
CA ILE A 151 4.88 11.37 -3.12
C ILE A 151 4.85 12.13 -4.43
N ARG A 152 3.72 12.10 -5.16
CA ARG A 152 3.61 12.81 -6.44
C ARG A 152 3.82 14.32 -6.29
N LYS A 153 3.20 14.92 -5.28
CA LYS A 153 3.16 16.37 -5.12
C LYS A 153 4.44 16.94 -4.51
N PHE A 154 4.95 16.32 -3.46
CA PHE A 154 6.01 16.88 -2.62
C PHE A 154 7.37 16.22 -2.89
N ILE A 155 7.43 14.91 -3.09
CA ILE A 155 8.70 14.22 -3.35
C ILE A 155 9.10 14.38 -4.83
N ASP A 156 8.19 14.02 -5.75
CA ASP A 156 8.44 14.10 -7.20
C ASP A 156 8.19 15.52 -7.78
N GLY A 157 7.50 16.40 -7.05
CA GLY A 157 7.27 17.80 -7.44
C GLY A 157 6.28 18.00 -8.61
N LYS A 158 5.56 16.95 -9.02
CA LYS A 158 4.54 17.04 -10.09
C LYS A 158 3.36 17.89 -9.63
N LYS A 159 2.78 18.66 -10.56
CA LYS A 159 1.64 19.55 -10.26
C LYS A 159 0.33 19.08 -10.89
N PHE A 160 0.40 18.44 -12.03
CA PHE A 160 -0.78 17.97 -12.75
C PHE A 160 -1.33 16.69 -12.09
N MET A 161 -2.63 16.66 -11.84
CA MET A 161 -3.29 15.56 -11.13
C MET A 161 -2.54 15.18 -9.82
N ALA A 162 -2.17 16.19 -9.05
CA ALA A 162 -1.52 16.06 -7.76
C ALA A 162 -2.45 16.64 -6.68
N PRO A 163 -3.44 15.86 -6.20
CA PRO A 163 -4.36 16.31 -5.18
C PRO A 163 -3.63 16.62 -3.87
N GLU A 164 -4.26 17.42 -3.01
CA GLU A 164 -3.75 17.65 -1.66
C GLU A 164 -3.86 16.36 -0.86
N PRO A 165 -2.77 15.83 -0.30
CA PRO A 165 -2.86 14.66 0.58
C PRO A 165 -3.60 15.06 1.87
N GLU A 166 -4.49 14.20 2.32
CA GLU A 166 -5.13 14.36 3.62
C GLU A 166 -4.13 14.06 4.74
N ARG A 167 -4.37 14.59 5.93
CA ARG A 167 -3.58 14.21 7.11
C ARG A 167 -3.71 12.73 7.38
N VAL A 168 -2.65 12.17 7.99
CA VAL A 168 -2.68 10.77 8.42
C VAL A 168 -3.91 10.53 9.27
N ASN A 169 -4.69 9.53 8.87
CA ASN A 169 -5.81 9.05 9.66
C ASN A 169 -5.29 7.93 10.55
N GLU A 170 -5.03 8.26 11.81
CA GLU A 170 -4.62 7.27 12.81
C GLU A 170 -5.72 6.21 12.92
N ARG A 171 -5.33 4.96 12.79
CA ARG A 171 -6.25 3.85 13.02
C ARG A 171 -6.45 3.71 14.53
N PRO A 172 -7.65 4.00 15.06
CA PRO A 172 -7.95 3.64 16.43
C PRO A 172 -7.84 2.12 16.60
N ASP A 173 -7.41 1.71 17.77
CA ASP A 173 -7.34 0.30 18.17
C ASP A 173 -8.74 -0.27 18.39
N TYR A 174 -9.49 -0.47 17.31
CA TYR A 174 -10.81 -1.07 17.39
C TYR A 174 -10.74 -2.53 17.85
N LEU A 175 -11.73 -2.94 18.64
CA LEU A 175 -11.87 -4.33 19.07
C LEU A 175 -12.23 -5.25 17.89
N LEU A 176 -13.17 -4.80 17.08
CA LEU A 176 -13.67 -5.48 15.90
C LEU A 176 -13.64 -4.55 14.70
N THR A 177 -13.51 -5.12 13.52
CA THR A 177 -13.62 -4.40 12.25
C THR A 177 -14.56 -5.12 11.30
N HIS A 178 -15.07 -4.40 10.32
CA HIS A 178 -15.89 -4.93 9.23
C HIS A 178 -15.74 -4.07 7.99
N PHE A 179 -15.81 -4.66 6.80
CA PHE A 179 -15.93 -3.87 5.57
C PHE A 179 -17.30 -3.24 5.46
N ASP A 180 -17.37 -2.01 4.93
CA ASP A 180 -18.67 -1.40 4.66
C ASP A 180 -19.35 -2.13 3.50
N PRO A 181 -20.52 -2.79 3.72
CA PRO A 181 -21.24 -3.48 2.66
C PRO A 181 -21.72 -2.55 1.53
N LYS A 182 -21.74 -1.23 1.77
CA LYS A 182 -22.16 -0.21 0.82
C LYS A 182 -21.00 0.45 0.08
N ASP A 183 -19.81 0.38 0.63
CA ASP A 183 -18.58 0.87 0.02
C ASP A 183 -17.50 -0.21 0.02
N GLU A 184 -17.60 -1.12 -0.93
CA GLU A 184 -16.66 -2.24 -1.08
C GLU A 184 -15.20 -1.81 -1.30
N LYS A 185 -15.00 -0.56 -1.69
CA LYS A 185 -13.67 0.03 -1.92
C LYS A 185 -13.24 0.94 -0.79
N GLY A 186 -14.09 1.15 0.20
CA GLY A 186 -13.80 1.98 1.37
C GLY A 186 -12.84 1.34 2.36
N ASP A 187 -12.53 2.10 3.40
CA ASP A 187 -11.79 1.61 4.55
C ASP A 187 -12.69 0.71 5.43
N GLU A 188 -12.03 -0.08 6.26
CA GLU A 188 -12.72 -0.86 7.28
C GLU A 188 -13.40 0.06 8.31
N LEU A 189 -14.60 -0.33 8.71
CA LEU A 189 -15.31 0.26 9.83
C LEU A 189 -14.85 -0.39 11.12
N GLY A 190 -14.65 0.39 12.17
CA GLY A 190 -14.18 -0.07 13.46
C GLY A 190 -15.24 0.02 14.55
N PHE A 191 -15.21 -0.92 15.50
CA PHE A 191 -16.17 -1.04 16.60
C PHE A 191 -15.45 -1.38 17.90
N ASN A 192 -15.83 -0.68 18.97
CA ASN A 192 -15.25 -0.87 20.29
C ASN A 192 -16.07 -1.82 21.20
N SER A 193 -17.23 -2.26 20.72
CA SER A 193 -18.07 -3.17 21.48
C SER A 193 -18.83 -4.15 20.57
N ILE A 194 -19.14 -5.33 21.12
CA ILE A 194 -20.02 -6.32 20.47
C ILE A 194 -21.40 -5.74 20.21
N ARG A 195 -21.91 -4.89 21.08
CA ARG A 195 -23.24 -4.26 20.93
C ARG A 195 -23.29 -3.37 19.71
N GLU A 196 -22.28 -2.52 19.50
CA GLU A 196 -22.18 -1.66 18.31
C GLU A 196 -22.03 -2.49 17.04
N TYR A 197 -21.20 -3.52 17.10
CA TYR A 197 -21.01 -4.44 15.97
C TYR A 197 -22.30 -5.16 15.59
N ASN A 198 -23.03 -5.72 16.57
CA ASN A 198 -24.31 -6.38 16.33
C ASN A 198 -25.37 -5.43 15.77
N ALA A 199 -25.40 -4.19 16.25
CA ALA A 199 -26.29 -3.16 15.71
C ALA A 199 -25.96 -2.84 14.25
N PHE A 200 -24.68 -2.79 13.92
CA PHE A 200 -24.23 -2.64 12.53
C PHE A 200 -24.63 -3.85 11.66
N LEU A 201 -24.39 -5.08 12.11
CA LEU A 201 -24.79 -6.28 11.38
C LEU A 201 -26.32 -6.30 11.14
N ALA A 202 -27.10 -5.96 12.16
CA ALA A 202 -28.56 -5.91 12.05
C ALA A 202 -29.02 -4.85 11.04
N LYS A 203 -28.44 -3.65 11.09
CA LYS A 203 -28.74 -2.55 10.16
C LYS A 203 -28.48 -2.90 8.70
N ASN A 204 -27.50 -3.77 8.45
CA ASN A 204 -27.07 -4.19 7.11
C ASN A 204 -27.65 -5.57 6.70
N GLY A 205 -28.54 -6.16 7.49
CA GLY A 205 -29.17 -7.46 7.19
C GLY A 205 -28.21 -8.66 7.30
N LEU A 206 -27.09 -8.47 7.99
CA LEU A 206 -26.05 -9.48 8.22
C LEU A 206 -26.25 -10.24 9.53
N TYR A 207 -27.00 -9.67 10.48
CA TYR A 207 -27.36 -10.33 11.72
C TYR A 207 -28.52 -11.32 11.51
N LYS A 208 -28.27 -12.57 11.85
CA LYS A 208 -29.28 -13.64 11.73
C LYS A 208 -29.30 -14.46 13.02
N GLU A 209 -30.37 -14.40 13.74
CA GLU A 209 -30.54 -15.19 14.97
C GLU A 209 -30.40 -16.68 14.69
N GLY A 210 -29.59 -17.38 15.51
CA GLY A 210 -29.33 -18.81 15.34
C GLY A 210 -28.41 -19.18 14.17
N ALA A 211 -27.91 -18.22 13.40
CA ALA A 211 -26.97 -18.52 12.34
C ALA A 211 -25.61 -18.98 12.92
N PRO A 212 -24.92 -19.89 12.22
CA PRO A 212 -23.58 -20.28 12.63
C PRO A 212 -22.63 -19.09 12.57
N THR A 213 -21.80 -18.96 13.59
CA THR A 213 -20.91 -17.81 13.80
C THR A 213 -19.45 -18.18 13.62
N ILE A 214 -18.73 -17.37 12.88
CA ILE A 214 -17.28 -17.48 12.64
C ILE A 214 -16.57 -16.29 13.25
N LEU A 215 -15.50 -16.56 14.02
CA LEU A 215 -14.53 -15.54 14.41
C LEU A 215 -13.37 -15.54 13.40
N LEU A 216 -13.12 -14.40 12.79
CA LEU A 216 -11.96 -14.18 11.93
C LEU A 216 -10.90 -13.39 12.70
N THR A 217 -9.64 -13.82 12.67
CA THR A 217 -8.53 -13.16 13.38
C THR A 217 -7.20 -13.35 12.67
N GLY A 218 -6.19 -12.57 13.09
CA GLY A 218 -4.81 -12.72 12.60
C GLY A 218 -4.60 -12.20 11.19
N PHE A 219 -5.35 -11.21 10.78
CA PHE A 219 -5.22 -10.62 9.46
C PHE A 219 -3.87 -9.90 9.29
N MET A 220 -3.21 -10.18 8.19
CA MET A 220 -2.06 -9.44 7.69
C MET A 220 -2.47 -8.53 6.53
N GLY A 221 -3.60 -7.86 6.68
CA GLY A 221 -4.17 -6.98 5.68
C GLY A 221 -5.67 -7.19 5.49
N ALA A 222 -6.25 -6.46 4.54
CA ALA A 222 -7.67 -6.56 4.22
C ALA A 222 -8.00 -7.87 3.50
N ALA A 223 -9.01 -8.58 3.97
CA ALA A 223 -9.52 -9.78 3.32
C ALA A 223 -11.07 -9.70 3.16
N PRO A 224 -11.58 -8.71 2.39
CA PRO A 224 -13.03 -8.49 2.24
C PRO A 224 -13.72 -9.69 1.60
N ASP A 225 -13.07 -10.35 0.66
CA ASP A 225 -13.67 -11.47 -0.08
C ASP A 225 -13.96 -12.68 0.81
N MET A 226 -13.11 -12.93 1.81
CA MET A 226 -13.35 -14.01 2.77
C MET A 226 -14.55 -13.72 3.67
N GLU A 227 -14.62 -12.52 4.21
CA GLU A 227 -15.74 -12.06 5.05
C GLU A 227 -17.07 -12.17 4.28
N LYS A 228 -17.12 -11.58 3.09
CA LYS A 228 -18.30 -11.66 2.20
C LYS A 228 -18.67 -13.10 1.80
N ALA A 229 -17.67 -13.95 1.57
CA ALA A 229 -17.92 -15.34 1.21
C ALA A 229 -18.62 -16.12 2.33
N PHE A 230 -18.23 -15.88 3.59
CA PHE A 230 -18.89 -16.47 4.76
C PHE A 230 -20.30 -15.91 4.95
N GLU A 231 -20.48 -14.60 4.86
CA GLU A 231 -21.80 -13.94 4.97
C GLU A 231 -22.76 -14.39 3.89
N LYS A 232 -22.30 -14.50 2.65
CA LYS A 232 -23.10 -15.03 1.53
C LYS A 232 -23.56 -16.47 1.76
N LYS A 233 -22.79 -17.27 2.51
CA LYS A 233 -23.14 -18.62 2.92
C LYS A 233 -24.05 -18.67 4.17
N GLY A 234 -24.41 -17.52 4.72
CA GLY A 234 -25.32 -17.40 5.85
C GLY A 234 -24.67 -17.47 7.21
N PHE A 235 -23.36 -17.32 7.30
CA PHE A 235 -22.67 -17.20 8.58
C PHE A 235 -22.76 -15.77 9.11
N MET A 236 -22.80 -15.62 10.44
CA MET A 236 -22.42 -14.37 11.09
C MET A 236 -20.90 -14.34 11.25
N VAL A 237 -20.28 -13.23 10.87
CA VAL A 237 -18.84 -13.06 10.91
C VAL A 237 -18.49 -12.00 11.93
N TYR A 238 -17.59 -12.33 12.87
CA TYR A 238 -16.97 -11.39 13.79
C TYR A 238 -15.49 -11.30 13.48
N ARG A 239 -15.08 -10.21 12.88
CA ARG A 239 -13.67 -9.95 12.55
C ARG A 239 -13.00 -9.27 13.72
N ILE A 240 -12.16 -10.03 14.41
CA ILE A 240 -11.46 -9.60 15.61
C ILE A 240 -10.16 -8.93 15.23
N ASN A 241 -10.01 -7.64 15.53
CA ASN A 241 -8.80 -6.89 15.28
C ASN A 241 -7.77 -7.09 16.40
N GLN A 242 -8.22 -7.05 17.66
CA GLN A 242 -7.38 -7.22 18.84
C GLN A 242 -7.75 -8.49 19.62
N LEU A 243 -7.17 -9.61 19.22
CA LEU A 243 -7.53 -10.91 19.79
C LEU A 243 -7.28 -11.00 21.30
N GLN A 244 -6.13 -10.48 21.79
CA GLN A 244 -5.80 -10.53 23.22
C GLN A 244 -6.80 -9.72 24.04
N SER A 245 -7.10 -8.51 23.62
CA SER A 245 -8.08 -7.64 24.29
C SER A 245 -9.49 -8.23 24.24
N PHE A 246 -9.84 -8.84 23.10
CA PHE A 246 -11.13 -9.52 22.91
C PHE A 246 -11.34 -10.67 23.90
N ILE A 247 -10.31 -11.49 24.14
CA ILE A 247 -10.36 -12.60 25.07
C ILE A 247 -10.27 -12.11 26.52
N ALA A 248 -9.32 -11.21 26.82
CA ALA A 248 -9.14 -10.66 28.16
C ALA A 248 -10.36 -9.89 28.69
N GLY A 249 -11.08 -9.21 27.79
CA GLY A 249 -12.34 -8.52 28.11
C GLY A 249 -13.57 -9.42 28.16
N HIS A 250 -13.41 -10.75 28.08
CA HIS A 250 -14.51 -11.72 28.06
C HIS A 250 -15.56 -11.47 26.94
N HIS A 251 -15.17 -10.76 25.88
CA HIS A 251 -16.10 -10.42 24.79
C HIS A 251 -16.65 -11.67 24.05
N ALA A 252 -15.85 -12.74 24.04
CA ALA A 252 -16.29 -14.02 23.48
C ALA A 252 -17.41 -14.71 24.26
N ASP A 253 -17.66 -14.30 25.50
CA ASP A 253 -18.70 -14.95 26.33
C ASP A 253 -20.12 -14.62 25.85
N SER A 254 -20.26 -13.52 25.15
CA SER A 254 -21.53 -13.08 24.52
C SER A 254 -21.73 -13.62 23.10
N ILE A 255 -20.76 -14.36 22.55
CA ILE A 255 -20.81 -14.88 21.18
C ILE A 255 -20.68 -16.41 21.22
N GLN A 256 -21.68 -17.11 20.67
CA GLN A 256 -21.58 -18.55 20.46
C GLN A 256 -20.88 -18.87 19.15
N ALA A 257 -19.56 -18.82 19.17
CA ALA A 257 -18.75 -19.11 17.99
C ALA A 257 -18.70 -20.61 17.66
N ASN A 258 -19.00 -20.96 16.42
CA ASN A 258 -18.91 -22.33 15.91
C ASN A 258 -17.51 -22.68 15.40
N ALA A 259 -16.76 -21.69 14.91
CA ALA A 259 -15.41 -21.85 14.42
C ALA A 259 -14.61 -20.56 14.53
N VAL A 260 -13.27 -20.72 14.58
CA VAL A 260 -12.32 -19.62 14.41
C VAL A 260 -11.46 -19.89 13.19
N VAL A 261 -11.34 -18.89 12.32
CA VAL A 261 -10.39 -18.86 11.22
C VAL A 261 -9.26 -17.91 11.60
N ASN A 262 -8.07 -18.46 11.81
CA ASN A 262 -6.88 -17.65 12.12
C ASN A 262 -5.97 -17.59 10.90
N MET A 263 -5.66 -16.38 10.46
CA MET A 263 -4.78 -16.10 9.32
C MET A 263 -3.35 -15.70 9.74
N ALA A 264 -3.07 -15.58 11.04
CA ALA A 264 -1.74 -15.26 11.53
C ALA A 264 -0.73 -16.34 11.19
N HIS A 265 0.47 -15.93 10.80
CA HIS A 265 1.60 -16.84 10.67
C HIS A 265 2.10 -17.28 12.06
N GLY A 266 2.47 -18.56 12.17
CA GLY A 266 3.07 -19.11 13.37
C GLY A 266 2.12 -19.91 14.25
N ARG A 267 2.60 -20.26 15.46
CA ARG A 267 1.81 -20.96 16.47
C ARG A 267 0.85 -20.00 17.15
N LEU A 268 -0.36 -20.45 17.36
CA LEU A 268 -1.26 -19.81 18.31
C LEU A 268 -0.65 -19.92 19.71
N GLY A 269 -0.63 -18.81 20.45
CA GLY A 269 -0.19 -18.85 21.85
C GLY A 269 -1.03 -19.82 22.66
N ASP A 270 -0.40 -20.46 23.68
CA ASP A 270 -1.06 -21.45 24.52
C ASP A 270 -2.36 -20.93 25.16
N TYR A 271 -2.36 -19.67 25.52
CA TYR A 271 -3.54 -18.96 26.03
C TYR A 271 -4.75 -19.02 25.08
N PHE A 272 -4.52 -18.82 23.78
CA PHE A 272 -5.60 -18.88 22.81
C PHE A 272 -6.06 -20.32 22.53
N VAL A 273 -5.14 -21.26 22.53
CA VAL A 273 -5.46 -22.70 22.41
C VAL A 273 -6.32 -23.15 23.58
N GLU A 274 -5.99 -22.71 24.79
CA GLU A 274 -6.77 -23.03 25.99
C GLU A 274 -8.17 -22.42 25.94
N PHE A 275 -8.29 -21.16 25.53
CA PHE A 275 -9.58 -20.50 25.29
C PHE A 275 -10.46 -21.30 24.31
N LEU A 276 -9.90 -21.76 23.20
CA LEU A 276 -10.65 -22.53 22.19
C LEU A 276 -11.13 -23.87 22.76
N LYS A 277 -10.29 -24.54 23.56
CA LYS A 277 -10.67 -25.81 24.22
C LYS A 277 -11.81 -25.58 25.21
N GLN A 278 -11.69 -24.57 26.09
CA GLN A 278 -12.69 -24.25 27.09
C GLN A 278 -14.05 -23.92 26.46
N LYS A 279 -14.05 -23.25 25.32
CA LYS A 279 -15.26 -22.88 24.57
C LYS A 279 -15.72 -23.96 23.58
N ASN A 280 -15.01 -25.08 23.46
CA ASN A 280 -15.28 -26.14 22.48
C ASN A 280 -15.37 -25.60 21.03
N ILE A 281 -14.52 -24.63 20.68
CA ILE A 281 -14.54 -23.97 19.38
C ILE A 281 -13.55 -24.68 18.45
N LYS A 282 -14.02 -25.04 17.25
CA LYS A 282 -13.16 -25.62 16.19
C LYS A 282 -12.32 -24.55 15.53
N ILE A 283 -11.01 -24.83 15.40
CA ILE A 283 -10.09 -23.95 14.67
C ILE A 283 -9.84 -24.49 13.26
N ARG A 284 -9.80 -23.58 12.29
CA ARG A 284 -9.27 -23.83 10.95
C ARG A 284 -8.17 -22.81 10.69
N ARG A 285 -7.02 -23.29 10.22
CA ARG A 285 -5.94 -22.42 9.71
C ARG A 285 -6.15 -22.24 8.22
N ALA A 286 -6.13 -20.99 7.76
CA ALA A 286 -5.98 -20.70 6.35
C ALA A 286 -4.48 -20.76 6.03
N HIS A 287 -4.11 -21.59 5.08
CA HIS A 287 -2.75 -21.70 4.53
C HIS A 287 -2.73 -21.04 3.17
#